data_864c46ddeb8856983cfc679ff6f3c516
#
_entry.id   864c46ddeb8856983cfc679ff6f3c516
#
_cell.length_a   1.000
_cell.length_b   1.000
_cell.length_c   1.000
_cell.angle_alpha   90.00
_cell.angle_beta   90.00
_cell.angle_gamma   90.00
#
_symmetry.space_group_name_H-M   'P 1'
#
loop_
_entity.id
_entity.type
_entity.pdbx_description
1 polymer ?
#
loop_
_entity_poly.entity_id
_entity_poly.type
_entity_poly.pdbx_seq_one_letter_code
_entity_poly.pdbx_strand_id
1 'polypeptide(L)'
;MQKILLSVLFVMFAAFTVKAQDAAQVKPVDPNAPEISFDKLVHDYGTIFQGADGNCEFKLTNTGKEPLILSKPLTSCGCTTASWPQEPVLPGKSDVIKVTYNTNNIGPINKTVTVNSNAKTGTVRLTIKGTVVAKPATTTPEKQNDQGATPVSK
;
A
#
# COMPACT_ATOMS: atom_id res chain seq x y z
N MET A 1 -44.06 56.00 -23.37
CA MET A 1 -43.32 54.79 -23.80
C MET A 1 -41.96 54.64 -23.17
N GLN A 2 -41.36 55.74 -22.67
CA GLN A 2 -39.98 55.70 -22.06
C GLN A 2 -39.91 55.16 -20.62
N LYS A 3 -41.03 55.13 -19.89
CA LYS A 3 -41.07 54.65 -18.49
C LYS A 3 -41.24 53.16 -18.32
N ILE A 4 -41.64 52.44 -19.38
CA ILE A 4 -41.85 50.99 -19.37
C ILE A 4 -40.53 50.24 -19.67
N LEU A 5 -39.64 50.87 -20.44
CA LEU A 5 -38.35 50.30 -20.84
C LEU A 5 -37.34 50.23 -19.67
N LEU A 6 -37.45 51.13 -18.70
CA LEU A 6 -36.57 51.15 -17.48
C LEU A 6 -36.97 50.08 -16.47
N SER A 7 -38.25 49.65 -16.44
CA SER A 7 -38.73 48.65 -15.46
C SER A 7 -38.36 47.22 -15.89
N VAL A 8 -38.18 46.96 -17.19
CA VAL A 8 -37.83 45.62 -17.69
C VAL A 8 -36.33 45.33 -17.54
N LEU A 9 -35.47 46.37 -17.52
CA LEU A 9 -34.03 46.22 -17.35
C LEU A 9 -33.64 45.89 -15.90
N PHE A 10 -34.48 46.23 -14.89
CA PHE A 10 -34.16 45.99 -13.47
C PHE A 10 -34.57 44.58 -13.01
N VAL A 11 -35.45 43.88 -13.74
CA VAL A 11 -35.90 42.52 -13.38
C VAL A 11 -34.95 41.43 -13.87
N MET A 12 -34.07 41.74 -14.85
CA MET A 12 -33.15 40.74 -15.43
C MET A 12 -31.81 40.60 -14.69
N PHE A 13 -31.54 41.42 -13.67
CA PHE A 13 -30.25 41.39 -12.93
C PHE A 13 -30.28 40.64 -11.63
N ALA A 14 -31.41 40.00 -11.24
CA ALA A 14 -31.58 39.37 -9.93
C ALA A 14 -31.43 37.83 -9.92
N ALA A 15 -30.95 37.19 -11.01
CA ALA A 15 -30.92 35.74 -11.12
C ALA A 15 -29.52 35.08 -11.20
N PHE A 16 -28.46 35.81 -10.80
CA PHE A 16 -27.14 35.19 -10.61
C PHE A 16 -26.77 35.12 -9.13
N THR A 17 -27.50 34.32 -8.36
CA THR A 17 -26.98 33.80 -7.09
C THR A 17 -26.06 32.62 -7.40
N VAL A 18 -24.78 32.92 -7.64
CA VAL A 18 -23.72 31.92 -7.63
C VAL A 18 -23.70 31.30 -6.23
N LYS A 19 -24.20 30.07 -6.10
CA LYS A 19 -23.92 29.23 -4.93
C LYS A 19 -22.49 28.74 -5.02
N ALA A 20 -21.54 29.60 -4.68
CA ALA A 20 -20.18 29.19 -4.35
C ALA A 20 -20.14 28.88 -2.85
N GLN A 21 -20.44 27.64 -2.46
CA GLN A 21 -20.18 27.10 -1.14
C GLN A 21 -19.98 25.58 -1.25
N ASP A 22 -18.89 25.21 -1.85
CA ASP A 22 -18.22 23.97 -1.50
C ASP A 22 -16.93 24.33 -0.74
N ALA A 23 -17.12 24.96 0.41
CA ALA A 23 -16.07 25.06 1.39
C ALA A 23 -15.93 23.66 1.98
N ALA A 24 -14.93 22.90 1.50
CA ALA A 24 -14.48 21.69 2.16
C ALA A 24 -14.38 21.99 3.66
N GLN A 25 -15.30 21.45 4.44
CA GLN A 25 -15.30 21.58 5.90
C GLN A 25 -14.03 20.89 6.38
N VAL A 26 -12.99 21.66 6.65
CA VAL A 26 -11.83 21.20 7.41
C VAL A 26 -12.37 20.81 8.77
N LYS A 27 -12.60 19.50 8.96
CA LYS A 27 -13.00 18.94 10.24
C LYS A 27 -11.97 19.37 11.27
N PRO A 28 -12.36 19.99 12.39
CA PRO A 28 -11.40 20.36 13.43
C PRO A 28 -10.56 19.15 13.81
N VAL A 29 -9.25 19.25 13.70
CA VAL A 29 -8.34 18.18 14.09
C VAL A 29 -8.37 18.10 15.60
N ASP A 30 -8.94 17.04 16.16
CA ASP A 30 -8.94 16.80 17.59
C ASP A 30 -7.48 16.65 18.07
N PRO A 31 -7.01 17.49 19.00
CA PRO A 31 -5.64 17.41 19.51
C PRO A 31 -5.34 16.08 20.22
N ASN A 32 -6.37 15.37 20.67
CA ASN A 32 -6.25 14.08 21.34
C ASN A 32 -6.37 12.88 20.39
N ALA A 33 -6.84 13.08 19.14
CA ALA A 33 -7.05 12.00 18.19
C ALA A 33 -5.82 11.08 18.07
N PRO A 34 -6.03 9.80 17.76
CA PRO A 34 -4.94 8.85 17.56
C PRO A 34 -4.02 9.32 16.43
N GLU A 35 -2.76 8.96 16.52
CA GLU A 35 -1.76 9.26 15.51
C GLU A 35 -0.94 8.02 15.22
N ILE A 36 -0.75 7.71 13.94
CA ILE A 36 -0.04 6.51 13.50
C ILE A 36 1.35 6.88 12.99
N SER A 37 2.36 6.22 13.54
CA SER A 37 3.74 6.29 13.07
C SER A 37 4.19 4.89 12.63
N PHE A 38 4.90 4.80 11.51
CA PHE A 38 5.52 3.57 11.04
C PHE A 38 7.05 3.66 11.16
N ASP A 39 7.70 2.55 11.48
CA ASP A 39 9.16 2.43 11.49
C ASP A 39 9.76 2.63 10.09
N LYS A 40 9.04 2.16 9.07
CA LYS A 40 9.36 2.31 7.66
C LYS A 40 8.07 2.36 6.83
N LEU A 41 8.11 3.07 5.71
CA LEU A 41 7.01 3.12 4.75
C LEU A 41 7.31 2.30 3.48
N VAL A 42 8.56 1.86 3.33
CA VAL A 42 9.03 1.08 2.18
C VAL A 42 9.79 -0.15 2.68
N HIS A 43 9.45 -1.30 2.11
CA HIS A 43 10.25 -2.52 2.26
C HIS A 43 10.84 -2.88 0.91
N ASP A 44 12.15 -3.05 0.87
CA ASP A 44 12.89 -3.43 -0.33
C ASP A 44 13.39 -4.87 -0.20
N TYR A 45 12.88 -5.76 -1.03
CA TYR A 45 13.37 -7.15 -1.10
C TYR A 45 14.72 -7.26 -1.82
N GLY A 46 15.19 -6.19 -2.49
CA GLY A 46 16.32 -6.30 -3.41
C GLY A 46 16.02 -7.24 -4.58
N THR A 47 16.99 -8.09 -4.93
CA THR A 47 16.81 -9.16 -5.91
C THR A 47 16.62 -10.49 -5.19
N ILE A 48 15.47 -11.13 -5.39
CA ILE A 48 15.12 -12.43 -4.80
C ILE A 48 14.80 -13.45 -5.88
N PHE A 49 14.93 -14.74 -5.57
CA PHE A 49 14.58 -15.80 -6.50
C PHE A 49 13.09 -16.12 -6.49
N GLN A 50 12.61 -16.62 -7.60
CA GLN A 50 11.27 -17.16 -7.71
C GLN A 50 11.01 -18.23 -6.62
N GLY A 51 9.89 -18.10 -5.90
CA GLY A 51 9.53 -18.96 -4.77
C GLY A 51 10.26 -18.65 -3.46
N ALA A 52 11.03 -17.55 -3.38
CA ALA A 52 11.62 -17.07 -2.12
C ALA A 52 10.55 -16.57 -1.17
N ASP A 53 10.91 -16.36 0.10
CA ASP A 53 10.01 -15.78 1.09
C ASP A 53 9.61 -14.35 0.69
N GLY A 54 8.31 -14.12 0.52
CA GLY A 54 7.70 -12.83 0.20
C GLY A 54 7.06 -12.13 1.40
N ASN A 55 7.34 -12.59 2.63
CA ASN A 55 6.80 -11.97 3.82
C ASN A 55 7.63 -10.76 4.25
N CYS A 56 6.93 -9.70 4.67
CA CYS A 56 7.55 -8.56 5.32
C CYS A 56 6.60 -7.96 6.35
N GLU A 57 7.15 -7.18 7.26
CA GLU A 57 6.41 -6.56 8.35
C GLU A 57 6.65 -5.05 8.36
N PHE A 58 5.58 -4.31 8.68
CA PHE A 58 5.60 -2.87 8.94
C PHE A 58 5.12 -2.67 10.38
N LYS A 59 6.03 -2.29 11.26
CA LYS A 59 5.70 -1.97 12.63
C LYS A 59 5.08 -0.59 12.69
N LEU A 60 3.93 -0.50 13.33
CA LEU A 60 3.24 0.74 13.61
C LEU A 60 3.23 1.02 15.11
N THR A 61 3.14 2.30 15.46
CA THR A 61 3.02 2.76 16.84
C THR A 61 1.93 3.82 16.89
N ASN A 62 1.03 3.71 17.86
CA ASN A 62 0.08 4.77 18.15
C ASN A 62 0.79 5.85 19.01
N THR A 63 1.13 6.97 18.39
CA THR A 63 1.76 8.12 19.04
C THR A 63 0.74 9.16 19.53
N GLY A 64 -0.55 8.92 19.28
CA GLY A 64 -1.65 9.76 19.76
C GLY A 64 -2.08 9.42 21.19
N LYS A 65 -3.20 10.03 21.61
CA LYS A 65 -3.72 9.89 22.98
C LYS A 65 -4.96 9.00 23.07
N GLU A 66 -5.59 8.69 21.93
CA GLU A 66 -6.77 7.82 21.84
C GLU A 66 -6.44 6.49 21.16
N PRO A 67 -7.27 5.44 21.36
CA PRO A 67 -7.08 4.16 20.70
C PRO A 67 -7.09 4.28 19.18
N LEU A 68 -6.07 3.70 18.53
CA LEU A 68 -5.93 3.65 17.08
C LEU A 68 -6.65 2.42 16.54
N ILE A 69 -7.59 2.62 15.63
CA ILE A 69 -8.36 1.56 14.97
C ILE A 69 -7.99 1.54 13.50
N LEU A 70 -7.58 0.37 13.00
CA LEU A 70 -7.26 0.17 11.59
C LEU A 70 -8.43 -0.51 10.89
N SER A 71 -8.68 -0.10 9.64
CA SER A 71 -9.58 -0.80 8.74
C SER A 71 -8.80 -1.79 7.88
N LYS A 72 -9.51 -2.69 7.19
CA LYS A 72 -8.89 -3.65 6.25
C LYS A 72 -8.01 -2.92 5.25
N PRO A 73 -6.70 -3.23 5.19
CA PRO A 73 -5.80 -2.64 4.21
C PRO A 73 -6.20 -2.99 2.78
N LEU A 74 -5.98 -2.04 1.85
CA LEU A 74 -6.22 -2.23 0.43
C LEU A 74 -4.89 -2.47 -0.28
N THR A 75 -4.78 -3.57 -1.01
CA THR A 75 -3.59 -3.91 -1.79
C THR A 75 -3.79 -3.54 -3.27
N SER A 76 -2.72 -3.10 -3.94
CA SER A 76 -2.77 -2.70 -5.35
C SER A 76 -2.95 -3.85 -6.35
N CYS A 77 -2.84 -5.12 -5.89
CA CYS A 77 -3.07 -6.32 -6.71
C CYS A 77 -3.45 -7.53 -5.84
N GLY A 78 -4.07 -8.53 -6.44
CA GLY A 78 -4.32 -9.83 -5.79
C GLY A 78 -3.06 -10.65 -5.50
N CYS A 79 -1.90 -10.22 -6.00
CA CYS A 79 -0.59 -10.84 -5.74
C CYS A 79 0.02 -10.43 -4.38
N THR A 80 -0.64 -9.55 -3.65
CA THR A 80 -0.22 -9.06 -2.35
C THR A 80 -1.38 -9.21 -1.38
N THR A 81 -1.13 -9.77 -0.21
CA THR A 81 -2.08 -9.85 0.90
C THR A 81 -1.53 -9.13 2.11
N ALA A 82 -2.41 -8.58 2.93
CA ALA A 82 -2.02 -7.91 4.16
C ALA A 82 -2.92 -8.36 5.31
N SER A 83 -2.32 -8.65 6.46
CA SER A 83 -3.00 -8.82 7.74
C SER A 83 -2.65 -7.67 8.67
N TRP A 84 -3.58 -7.30 9.54
CA TRP A 84 -3.49 -6.12 10.38
C TRP A 84 -4.10 -6.39 11.76
N PRO A 85 -3.78 -5.60 12.79
CA PRO A 85 -4.41 -5.67 14.09
C PRO A 85 -5.93 -5.46 13.99
N GLN A 86 -6.69 -6.40 14.55
CA GLN A 86 -8.15 -6.31 14.62
C GLN A 86 -8.62 -5.56 15.87
N GLU A 87 -7.78 -5.53 16.89
CA GLU A 87 -8.03 -4.82 18.14
C GLU A 87 -7.44 -3.41 18.08
N PRO A 88 -8.04 -2.44 18.82
CA PRO A 88 -7.49 -1.10 18.91
C PRO A 88 -6.09 -1.08 19.52
N VAL A 89 -5.16 -0.41 18.85
CA VAL A 89 -3.81 -0.19 19.39
C VAL A 89 -3.85 0.98 20.36
N LEU A 90 -3.60 0.70 21.64
CA LEU A 90 -3.66 1.70 22.70
C LEU A 90 -2.54 2.76 22.57
N PRO A 91 -2.70 3.95 23.16
CA PRO A 91 -1.68 5.00 23.17
C PRO A 91 -0.32 4.48 23.64
N GLY A 92 0.75 4.82 22.89
CA GLY A 92 2.13 4.39 23.15
C GLY A 92 2.41 2.92 22.85
N LYS A 93 1.42 2.12 22.41
CA LYS A 93 1.61 0.73 22.03
C LYS A 93 1.92 0.60 20.55
N SER A 94 2.60 -0.50 20.21
CA SER A 94 2.97 -0.85 18.85
C SER A 94 2.34 -2.17 18.44
N ASP A 95 2.12 -2.33 17.14
CA ASP A 95 1.66 -3.56 16.52
C ASP A 95 2.26 -3.68 15.11
N VAL A 96 1.92 -4.73 14.36
CA VAL A 96 2.51 -4.98 13.04
C VAL A 96 1.44 -5.24 11.98
N ILE A 97 1.68 -4.71 10.78
CA ILE A 97 0.99 -5.12 9.55
C ILE A 97 1.91 -6.10 8.83
N LYS A 98 1.45 -7.34 8.66
CA LYS A 98 2.19 -8.36 7.90
C LYS A 98 1.74 -8.33 6.46
N VAL A 99 2.69 -8.26 5.55
CA VAL A 99 2.42 -8.22 4.11
C VAL A 99 3.11 -9.42 3.46
N THR A 100 2.38 -10.15 2.64
CA THR A 100 2.90 -11.29 1.87
C THR A 100 2.76 -11.00 0.38
N TYR A 101 3.86 -11.07 -0.35
CA TYR A 101 3.90 -10.95 -1.80
C TYR A 101 4.09 -12.34 -2.44
N ASN A 102 3.35 -12.62 -3.51
CA ASN A 102 3.52 -13.87 -4.28
C ASN A 102 4.78 -13.79 -5.17
N THR A 103 5.86 -14.37 -4.69
CA THR A 103 7.16 -14.40 -5.34
C THR A 103 7.27 -15.37 -6.52
N ASN A 104 6.19 -16.08 -6.88
CA ASN A 104 6.17 -16.89 -8.10
C ASN A 104 6.12 -16.05 -9.38
N ASN A 105 5.78 -14.77 -9.27
CA ASN A 105 5.74 -13.83 -10.38
C ASN A 105 7.14 -13.24 -10.61
N ILE A 106 7.81 -13.67 -11.68
CA ILE A 106 9.11 -13.12 -12.10
C ILE A 106 8.91 -11.70 -12.60
N GLY A 107 9.82 -10.80 -12.27
CA GLY A 107 9.82 -9.41 -12.70
C GLY A 107 9.91 -8.41 -11.55
N PRO A 108 9.73 -7.11 -11.83
CA PRO A 108 9.85 -6.05 -10.82
C PRO A 108 8.67 -6.09 -9.84
N ILE A 109 8.98 -5.90 -8.57
CA ILE A 109 8.02 -5.70 -7.49
C ILE A 109 7.91 -4.20 -7.26
N ASN A 110 6.70 -3.66 -7.40
CA ASN A 110 6.36 -2.30 -6.98
C ASN A 110 4.87 -2.31 -6.64
N LYS A 111 4.55 -2.61 -5.39
CA LYS A 111 3.18 -2.76 -4.91
C LYS A 111 2.94 -1.87 -3.71
N THR A 112 1.71 -1.42 -3.57
CA THR A 112 1.28 -0.58 -2.45
C THR A 112 0.22 -1.26 -1.61
N VAL A 113 0.30 -0.99 -0.31
CA VAL A 113 -0.70 -1.36 0.69
C VAL A 113 -1.20 -0.06 1.32
N THR A 114 -2.45 0.26 1.10
CA THR A 114 -3.09 1.45 1.67
C THR A 114 -3.74 1.08 3.00
N VAL A 115 -3.28 1.72 4.06
CA VAL A 115 -3.76 1.52 5.44
C VAL A 115 -4.65 2.70 5.80
N ASN A 116 -5.91 2.42 6.11
CA ASN A 116 -6.87 3.40 6.60
C ASN A 116 -7.07 3.23 8.10
N SER A 117 -7.19 4.33 8.81
CA SER A 117 -7.39 4.34 10.26
C SER A 117 -8.18 5.57 10.71
N ASN A 118 -8.55 5.60 12.00
CA ASN A 118 -9.12 6.77 12.65
C ASN A 118 -8.08 7.80 13.10
N ALA A 119 -6.80 7.62 12.74
CA ALA A 119 -5.72 8.57 13.04
C ALA A 119 -5.93 9.92 12.34
N LYS A 120 -5.27 10.98 12.84
CA LYS A 120 -5.26 12.31 12.21
C LYS A 120 -4.88 12.26 10.74
N THR A 121 -3.87 11.46 10.40
CA THR A 121 -3.42 11.24 9.01
C THR A 121 -4.47 10.49 8.17
N GLY A 122 -5.35 9.68 8.82
CA GLY A 122 -6.41 8.91 8.18
C GLY A 122 -5.91 7.77 7.30
N THR A 123 -5.09 8.06 6.31
CA THR A 123 -4.60 7.09 5.32
C THR A 123 -3.09 7.14 5.21
N VAL A 124 -2.44 5.98 5.30
CA VAL A 124 -1.00 5.81 5.07
C VAL A 124 -0.78 4.80 3.96
N ARG A 125 0.18 5.06 3.08
CA ARG A 125 0.56 4.18 1.98
C ARG A 125 1.91 3.55 2.27
N LEU A 126 1.91 2.21 2.35
CA LEU A 126 3.12 1.40 2.47
C LEU A 126 3.49 0.87 1.08
N THR A 127 4.78 0.72 0.81
CA THR A 127 5.29 0.24 -0.48
C THR A 127 6.21 -0.94 -0.28
N ILE A 128 6.04 -1.98 -1.10
CA ILE A 128 7.01 -3.07 -1.25
C ILE A 128 7.63 -2.99 -2.64
N LYS A 129 8.94 -3.13 -2.72
CA LYS A 129 9.69 -3.06 -3.97
C LYS A 129 10.80 -4.12 -4.02
N GLY A 130 11.32 -4.39 -5.23
CA GLY A 130 12.37 -5.36 -5.48
C GLY A 130 12.27 -5.97 -6.86
N THR A 131 12.96 -7.09 -7.08
CA THR A 131 12.90 -7.84 -8.34
C THR A 131 12.93 -9.32 -8.06
N VAL A 132 12.00 -10.08 -8.65
CA VAL A 132 12.02 -11.54 -8.64
C VAL A 132 12.71 -12.02 -9.91
N VAL A 133 13.74 -12.84 -9.75
CA VAL A 133 14.47 -13.47 -10.86
C VAL A 133 14.25 -14.99 -10.86
N ALA A 134 14.42 -15.61 -12.03
CA ALA A 134 14.33 -17.06 -12.13
C ALA A 134 15.40 -17.73 -11.24
N LYS A 135 15.03 -18.85 -10.62
CA LYS A 135 15.98 -19.66 -9.87
C LYS A 135 17.01 -20.26 -10.83
N PRO A 136 18.32 -20.20 -10.52
CA PRO A 136 19.31 -20.87 -11.35
C PRO A 136 18.95 -22.35 -11.55
N ALA A 137 19.02 -22.84 -12.77
CA ALA A 137 18.91 -24.26 -13.02
C ALA A 137 20.06 -24.97 -12.30
N THR A 138 19.74 -25.87 -11.39
CA THR A 138 20.75 -26.74 -10.78
C THR A 138 21.21 -27.70 -11.89
N THR A 139 22.30 -27.40 -12.56
CA THR A 139 22.96 -28.39 -13.41
C THR A 139 23.53 -29.46 -12.49
N THR A 140 22.78 -30.55 -12.33
CA THR A 140 23.34 -31.79 -11.79
C THR A 140 24.45 -32.19 -12.74
N PRO A 141 25.71 -32.39 -12.25
CA PRO A 141 26.75 -32.93 -13.14
C PRO A 141 26.24 -34.26 -13.70
N GLU A 142 26.03 -34.28 -14.99
CA GLU A 142 25.77 -35.51 -15.71
C GLU A 142 26.99 -36.41 -15.51
N LYS A 143 26.77 -37.54 -14.81
CA LYS A 143 27.78 -38.57 -14.56
C LYS A 143 28.16 -39.09 -15.96
N GLN A 144 29.35 -38.63 -16.48
CA GLN A 144 29.92 -39.24 -17.65
C GLN A 144 30.07 -40.73 -17.39
N ASN A 145 29.24 -41.56 -18.02
CA ASN A 145 29.45 -42.99 -18.11
C ASN A 145 30.73 -43.19 -18.94
N ASP A 146 31.83 -43.39 -18.24
CA ASP A 146 33.01 -43.95 -18.80
C ASP A 146 32.69 -45.38 -19.27
N GLN A 147 32.31 -45.53 -20.54
CA GLN A 147 32.22 -46.83 -21.17
C GLN A 147 33.63 -47.35 -21.35
N GLY A 148 34.02 -48.18 -20.38
CA GLY A 148 35.28 -48.86 -20.39
C GLY A 148 35.54 -49.56 -21.70
N ALA A 149 36.71 -49.24 -22.26
CA ALA A 149 37.31 -49.94 -23.39
C ALA A 149 37.42 -51.43 -23.08
N THR A 150 36.83 -52.24 -23.93
CA THR A 150 37.02 -53.69 -23.92
C THR A 150 38.46 -54.03 -24.30
N PRO A 151 39.21 -54.86 -23.54
CA PRO A 151 40.53 -55.33 -23.97
C PRO A 151 40.35 -56.37 -25.08
N VAL A 152 41.03 -56.11 -26.21
CA VAL A 152 41.19 -57.08 -27.28
C VAL A 152 42.24 -58.08 -26.81
N SER A 153 41.84 -59.33 -26.58
CA SER A 153 42.78 -60.45 -26.39
C SER A 153 43.19 -61.03 -27.74
N LYS A 154 44.43 -61.25 -27.86
CA LYS A 154 45.08 -61.98 -28.96
C LYS A 154 45.13 -63.43 -28.63
#